data_3826d115ae5d138c06b02bea2f6c146f
#
_entry.id   3826d115ae5d138c06b02bea2f6c146f
#
_cell.length_a   1.000
_cell.length_b   1.000
_cell.length_c   1.000
_cell.angle_alpha   90.00
_cell.angle_beta   90.00
_cell.angle_gamma   90.00
#
_symmetry.space_group_name_H-M   'P 1'
#
loop_
_entity.id
_entity.type
_entity.pdbx_description
1 polymer ?
#
loop_
_entity_poly.entity_id
_entity_poly.type
_entity_poly.pdbx_seq_one_letter_code
_entity_poly.pdbx_strand_id
1 'polypeptide(L)'
;MGQRKRLGLNALSDIAQLDTAPSAYHLGYVLGPRINAGGRIGEADLGARLLSSVDPHEAAAMADKLDQLNSERRAVEATVRLAAFEQAEARGLDQPLIWASDDGWHPGVVGIVASRLKEKTNRPAVVIGFDGDIGKGSGRSVSGIDLGAAIQLSLIHI
;
A
#
# COMPACT_ATOMS: atom_id res chain seq x y z
N MET A 1 -28.27 7.45 17.55
CA MET A 1 -27.24 6.40 17.66
C MET A 1 -27.42 5.43 16.52
N GLY A 2 -26.57 5.48 15.49
CA GLY A 2 -26.58 4.51 14.39
C GLY A 2 -26.26 3.12 14.93
N GLN A 3 -27.12 2.15 14.68
CA GLN A 3 -26.88 0.76 15.13
C GLN A 3 -25.61 0.23 14.44
N ARG A 4 -24.57 -0.03 15.22
CA ARG A 4 -23.36 -0.74 14.77
C ARG A 4 -23.77 -2.21 14.48
N LYS A 5 -24.16 -2.50 13.22
CA LYS A 5 -24.70 -3.80 12.83
C LYS A 5 -23.66 -4.81 12.35
N ARG A 6 -22.42 -4.40 12.10
CA ARG A 6 -21.35 -5.25 11.56
C ARG A 6 -20.21 -5.38 12.55
N LEU A 7 -20.05 -6.58 13.13
CA LEU A 7 -19.07 -6.86 14.18
C LEU A 7 -17.64 -6.51 13.75
N GLY A 8 -17.23 -6.92 12.56
CA GLY A 8 -15.89 -6.65 12.06
C GLY A 8 -15.58 -5.16 11.87
N LEU A 9 -16.55 -4.36 11.38
CA LEU A 9 -16.39 -2.91 11.30
C LEU A 9 -16.34 -2.24 12.68
N ASN A 10 -17.10 -2.76 13.64
CA ASN A 10 -17.07 -2.26 15.00
C ASN A 10 -15.72 -2.52 15.65
N ALA A 11 -15.23 -3.78 15.61
CA ALA A 11 -13.94 -4.15 16.15
C ALA A 11 -12.80 -3.30 15.55
N LEU A 12 -12.83 -3.08 14.22
CA LEU A 12 -11.85 -2.26 13.55
C LEU A 12 -11.94 -0.77 13.91
N SER A 13 -13.17 -0.26 14.14
CA SER A 13 -13.41 1.12 14.59
C SER A 13 -12.93 1.33 16.02
N ASP A 14 -13.15 0.36 16.89
CA ASP A 14 -12.74 0.41 18.31
C ASP A 14 -11.19 0.40 18.40
N ILE A 15 -10.51 -0.45 17.66
CA ILE A 15 -9.03 -0.46 17.54
C ILE A 15 -8.49 0.85 16.96
N ALA A 16 -9.18 1.42 15.98
CA ALA A 16 -8.83 2.70 15.38
C ALA A 16 -9.22 3.90 16.27
N GLN A 17 -9.77 3.66 17.47
CA GLN A 17 -10.20 4.68 18.44
C GLN A 17 -11.20 5.69 17.84
N LEU A 18 -12.16 5.21 17.07
CA LEU A 18 -13.21 6.05 16.50
C LEU A 18 -14.41 6.14 17.47
N ASP A 19 -14.56 7.30 18.09
CA ASP A 19 -15.66 7.58 19.04
C ASP A 19 -17.02 7.77 18.36
N THR A 20 -17.04 7.97 17.05
CA THR A 20 -18.25 8.22 16.26
C THR A 20 -18.43 7.17 15.15
N ALA A 21 -19.61 7.11 14.55
CA ALA A 21 -19.85 6.27 13.38
C ALA A 21 -18.87 6.63 12.24
N PRO A 22 -18.24 5.64 11.59
CA PRO A 22 -17.30 5.91 10.51
C PRO A 22 -17.94 6.68 9.36
N SER A 23 -17.32 7.79 8.98
CA SER A 23 -17.64 8.54 7.76
C SER A 23 -16.91 7.92 6.54
N ALA A 24 -17.22 8.41 5.33
CA ALA A 24 -16.49 8.02 4.12
C ALA A 24 -14.97 8.25 4.24
N TYR A 25 -14.55 9.33 4.90
CA TYR A 25 -13.15 9.61 5.21
C TYR A 25 -12.53 8.48 6.08
N HIS A 26 -13.20 8.12 7.18
CA HIS A 26 -12.72 7.04 8.05
C HIS A 26 -12.64 5.70 7.31
N LEU A 27 -13.59 5.39 6.45
CA LEU A 27 -13.55 4.18 5.63
C LEU A 27 -12.38 4.19 4.65
N GLY A 28 -12.11 5.30 3.99
CA GLY A 28 -11.03 5.41 3.00
C GLY A 28 -9.63 5.52 3.61
N TYR A 29 -9.47 6.26 4.70
CA TYR A 29 -8.14 6.67 5.19
C TYR A 29 -7.75 6.10 6.56
N VAL A 30 -8.70 5.54 7.31
CA VAL A 30 -8.45 4.98 8.64
C VAL A 30 -8.64 3.46 8.63
N LEU A 31 -9.82 2.98 8.24
CA LEU A 31 -10.16 1.56 8.27
C LEU A 31 -9.67 0.82 7.02
N GLY A 32 -9.82 1.42 5.83
CA GLY A 32 -9.38 0.82 4.57
C GLY A 32 -7.91 0.44 4.52
N PRO A 33 -6.97 1.29 4.95
CA PRO A 33 -5.55 0.92 5.05
C PRO A 33 -5.27 -0.28 5.94
N ARG A 34 -6.01 -0.45 7.06
CA ARG A 34 -5.91 -1.62 7.95
C ARG A 34 -6.39 -2.89 7.25
N ILE A 35 -7.57 -2.85 6.64
CA ILE A 35 -8.12 -3.98 5.88
C ILE A 35 -7.16 -4.40 4.77
N ASN A 36 -6.61 -3.43 4.03
CA ASN A 36 -5.68 -3.69 2.93
C ASN A 36 -4.30 -4.18 3.38
N ALA A 37 -3.91 -3.98 4.63
CA ALA A 37 -2.61 -4.39 5.15
C ALA A 37 -2.44 -5.92 5.12
N GLY A 38 -3.49 -6.68 5.38
CA GLY A 38 -3.50 -8.13 5.24
C GLY A 38 -3.03 -8.58 3.85
N GLY A 39 -3.62 -8.04 2.79
CA GLY A 39 -3.25 -8.38 1.42
C GLY A 39 -1.91 -7.82 0.93
N ARG A 40 -1.28 -6.93 1.70
CA ARG A 40 0.03 -6.35 1.33
C ARG A 40 1.21 -7.09 1.94
N ILE A 41 1.14 -7.40 3.24
CA ILE A 41 2.27 -7.96 4.00
C ILE A 41 1.86 -9.15 4.90
N GLY A 42 0.63 -9.65 4.79
CA GLY A 42 0.10 -10.73 5.60
C GLY A 42 -0.81 -11.66 4.82
N GLU A 43 -1.90 -12.08 5.44
CA GLU A 43 -2.90 -12.97 4.84
C GLU A 43 -3.92 -12.16 4.02
N ALA A 44 -4.03 -12.46 2.73
CA ALA A 44 -4.83 -11.68 1.78
C ALA A 44 -6.34 -11.69 2.09
N ASP A 45 -6.87 -12.76 2.68
CA ASP A 45 -8.28 -12.94 3.00
C ASP A 45 -8.68 -12.41 4.39
N LEU A 46 -7.70 -12.03 5.24
CA LEU A 46 -7.96 -11.62 6.63
C LEU A 46 -8.96 -10.46 6.73
N GLY A 47 -8.86 -9.47 5.84
CA GLY A 47 -9.81 -8.36 5.78
C GLY A 47 -11.23 -8.79 5.44
N ALA A 48 -11.39 -9.72 4.49
CA ALA A 48 -12.70 -10.27 4.11
C ALA A 48 -13.30 -11.11 5.24
N ARG A 49 -12.50 -11.95 5.89
CA ARG A 49 -12.90 -12.75 7.05
C ARG A 49 -13.37 -11.85 8.20
N LEU A 50 -12.62 -10.81 8.52
CA LEU A 50 -13.04 -9.83 9.54
C LEU A 50 -14.42 -9.22 9.20
N LEU A 51 -14.62 -8.76 7.97
CA LEU A 51 -15.87 -8.08 7.58
C LEU A 51 -17.08 -9.03 7.53
N SER A 52 -16.87 -10.33 7.38
CA SER A 52 -17.89 -11.37 7.36
C SER A 52 -18.07 -12.09 8.70
N SER A 53 -17.20 -11.82 9.69
CA SER A 53 -17.27 -12.48 10.99
C SER A 53 -18.58 -12.19 11.72
N VAL A 54 -19.11 -13.25 12.34
CA VAL A 54 -20.31 -13.22 13.19
C VAL A 54 -19.97 -13.45 14.68
N ASP A 55 -18.71 -13.75 14.98
CA ASP A 55 -18.20 -13.92 16.34
C ASP A 55 -17.44 -12.67 16.80
N PRO A 56 -17.83 -12.05 17.94
CA PRO A 56 -17.17 -10.85 18.44
C PRO A 56 -15.70 -11.07 18.84
N HIS A 57 -15.35 -12.25 19.37
CA HIS A 57 -13.98 -12.54 19.81
C HIS A 57 -13.05 -12.75 18.61
N GLU A 58 -13.51 -13.48 17.59
CA GLU A 58 -12.77 -13.63 16.35
C GLU A 58 -12.60 -12.29 15.63
N ALA A 59 -13.67 -11.48 15.58
CA ALA A 59 -13.61 -10.16 14.97
C ALA A 59 -12.59 -9.25 15.68
N ALA A 60 -12.55 -9.26 17.00
CA ALA A 60 -11.56 -8.51 17.78
C ALA A 60 -10.14 -8.96 17.46
N ALA A 61 -9.87 -10.27 17.49
CA ALA A 61 -8.54 -10.84 17.21
C ALA A 61 -8.06 -10.52 15.77
N MET A 62 -8.95 -10.61 14.78
CA MET A 62 -8.63 -10.25 13.40
C MET A 62 -8.39 -8.73 13.22
N ALA A 63 -9.13 -7.89 13.93
CA ALA A 63 -8.95 -6.45 13.90
C ALA A 63 -7.59 -6.04 14.51
N ASP A 64 -7.20 -6.63 15.66
CA ASP A 64 -5.88 -6.46 16.28
C ASP A 64 -4.77 -6.85 15.29
N LYS A 65 -4.90 -8.01 14.65
CA LYS A 65 -3.90 -8.49 13.68
C LYS A 65 -3.78 -7.55 12.48
N LEU A 66 -4.88 -7.03 11.96
CA LEU A 66 -4.87 -6.06 10.86
C LEU A 66 -4.26 -4.71 11.26
N ASP A 67 -4.48 -4.23 12.48
CA ASP A 67 -3.85 -3.00 12.97
C ASP A 67 -2.34 -3.17 13.14
N GLN A 68 -1.89 -4.32 13.67
CA GLN A 68 -0.49 -4.68 13.75
C GLN A 68 0.15 -4.71 12.36
N LEU A 69 -0.43 -5.44 11.40
CA LEU A 69 0.05 -5.50 10.02
C LEU A 69 0.08 -4.10 9.36
N ASN A 70 -0.91 -3.25 9.63
CA ASN A 70 -0.91 -1.89 9.11
C ASN A 70 0.23 -1.03 9.69
N SER A 71 0.59 -1.23 10.95
CA SER A 71 1.73 -0.57 11.60
C SER A 71 3.06 -1.06 11.03
N GLU A 72 3.22 -2.36 10.87
CA GLU A 72 4.38 -2.99 10.22
C GLU A 72 4.54 -2.50 8.77
N ARG A 73 3.45 -2.50 7.99
CA ARG A 73 3.44 -1.97 6.62
C ARG A 73 3.91 -0.52 6.57
N ARG A 74 3.45 0.32 7.50
CA ARG A 74 3.86 1.75 7.56
C ARG A 74 5.35 1.89 7.83
N ALA A 75 5.91 1.07 8.71
CA ALA A 75 7.34 1.07 9.02
C ALA A 75 8.17 0.66 7.77
N VAL A 76 7.80 -0.45 7.12
CA VAL A 76 8.44 -0.92 5.89
C VAL A 76 8.31 0.14 4.77
N GLU A 77 7.12 0.71 4.58
CA GLU A 77 6.89 1.77 3.59
C GLU A 77 7.79 2.99 3.84
N ALA A 78 7.94 3.41 5.10
CA ALA A 78 8.77 4.57 5.44
C ALA A 78 10.24 4.34 5.09
N THR A 79 10.78 3.16 5.39
CA THR A 79 12.17 2.78 5.07
C THR A 79 12.38 2.74 3.56
N VAL A 80 11.53 2.03 2.83
CA VAL A 80 11.63 1.92 1.36
C VAL A 80 11.46 3.29 0.70
N ARG A 81 10.53 4.11 1.20
CA ARG A 81 10.31 5.46 0.69
C ARG A 81 11.57 6.32 0.83
N LEU A 82 12.19 6.34 2.02
CA LEU A 82 13.40 7.13 2.24
C LEU A 82 14.49 6.75 1.25
N ALA A 83 14.84 5.47 1.17
CA ALA A 83 15.86 4.97 0.27
C ALA A 83 15.53 5.25 -1.22
N ALA A 84 14.27 5.08 -1.62
CA ALA A 84 13.84 5.35 -2.99
C ALA A 84 13.94 6.83 -3.36
N PHE A 85 13.66 7.74 -2.42
CA PHE A 85 13.81 9.18 -2.63
C PHE A 85 15.28 9.58 -2.72
N GLU A 86 16.14 9.05 -1.87
CA GLU A 86 17.59 9.28 -1.94
C GLU A 86 18.16 8.83 -3.29
N GLN A 87 17.79 7.65 -3.77
CA GLN A 87 18.19 7.17 -5.08
C GLN A 87 17.68 8.05 -6.22
N ALA A 88 16.43 8.50 -6.15
CA ALA A 88 15.84 9.37 -7.16
C ALA A 88 16.52 10.75 -7.18
N GLU A 89 16.79 11.33 -6.03
CA GLU A 89 17.51 12.62 -5.90
C GLU A 89 18.94 12.54 -6.44
N ALA A 90 19.65 11.46 -6.14
CA ALA A 90 21.00 11.22 -6.66
C ALA A 90 21.07 11.11 -8.20
N ARG A 91 19.98 10.63 -8.84
CA ARG A 91 19.87 10.52 -10.30
C ARG A 91 19.32 11.78 -10.98
N GLY A 92 18.73 12.69 -10.23
CA GLY A 92 18.02 13.88 -10.71
C GLY A 92 16.51 13.67 -10.83
N LEU A 93 15.74 14.57 -10.20
CA LEU A 93 14.27 14.49 -10.15
C LEU A 93 13.57 15.01 -11.42
N ASP A 94 14.33 15.53 -12.38
CA ASP A 94 13.88 16.07 -13.67
C ASP A 94 13.91 15.03 -14.81
N GLN A 95 14.34 13.82 -14.53
CA GLN A 95 14.40 12.73 -15.51
C GLN A 95 12.98 12.40 -16.05
N PRO A 96 12.88 11.94 -17.32
CA PRO A 96 11.60 11.56 -17.92
C PRO A 96 10.89 10.43 -17.18
N LEU A 97 11.63 9.54 -16.54
CA LEU A 97 11.18 8.44 -15.70
C LEU A 97 11.97 8.45 -14.39
N ILE A 98 11.26 8.52 -13.30
CA ILE A 98 11.86 8.34 -11.97
C ILE A 98 11.81 6.86 -11.60
N TRP A 99 12.93 6.31 -11.16
CA TRP A 99 12.96 4.91 -10.74
C TRP A 99 13.89 4.69 -9.57
N ALA A 100 13.54 3.67 -8.79
CA ALA A 100 14.34 3.20 -7.67
C ALA A 100 14.19 1.68 -7.51
N SER A 101 15.26 1.02 -7.06
CA SER A 101 15.24 -0.41 -6.83
C SER A 101 16.22 -0.81 -5.76
N ASP A 102 15.88 -1.85 -5.00
CA ASP A 102 16.81 -2.46 -4.06
C ASP A 102 16.40 -3.89 -3.73
N ASP A 103 17.35 -4.63 -3.15
CA ASP A 103 17.10 -5.97 -2.63
C ASP A 103 16.19 -5.90 -1.39
N GLY A 104 15.34 -6.91 -1.25
CA GLY A 104 14.47 -7.06 -0.07
C GLY A 104 13.33 -6.05 0.04
N TRP A 105 13.13 -5.12 -0.91
CA TRP A 105 11.97 -4.25 -0.88
C TRP A 105 10.69 -5.04 -1.11
N HIS A 106 9.81 -5.02 -0.12
CA HIS A 106 8.61 -5.84 -0.13
C HIS A 106 7.64 -5.42 -1.25
N PRO A 107 7.19 -6.33 -2.13
CA PRO A 107 6.33 -6.00 -3.28
C PRO A 107 4.99 -5.38 -2.88
N GLY A 108 4.50 -5.63 -1.66
CA GLY A 108 3.30 -5.01 -1.12
C GLY A 108 3.38 -3.50 -0.85
N VAL A 109 4.60 -2.92 -0.81
CA VAL A 109 4.80 -1.49 -0.54
C VAL A 109 5.37 -0.71 -1.72
N VAL A 110 6.07 -1.35 -2.67
CA VAL A 110 6.71 -0.65 -3.81
C VAL A 110 5.72 0.19 -4.61
N GLY A 111 4.47 -0.27 -4.75
CA GLY A 111 3.42 0.48 -5.45
C GLY A 111 2.96 1.75 -4.73
N ILE A 112 3.04 1.77 -3.40
CA ILE A 112 2.75 2.96 -2.59
C ILE A 112 3.89 3.97 -2.76
N VAL A 113 5.13 3.50 -2.69
CA VAL A 113 6.33 4.33 -2.85
C VAL A 113 6.41 4.92 -4.26
N ALA A 114 6.10 4.15 -5.31
CA ALA A 114 6.01 4.65 -6.68
C ALA A 114 4.98 5.79 -6.81
N SER A 115 3.82 5.68 -6.12
CA SER A 115 2.83 6.76 -6.07
C SER A 115 3.41 8.03 -5.41
N ARG A 116 4.15 7.89 -4.31
CA ARG A 116 4.76 9.03 -3.62
C ARG A 116 5.85 9.72 -4.45
N LEU A 117 6.68 8.94 -5.14
CA LEU A 117 7.65 9.49 -6.09
C LEU A 117 6.96 10.27 -7.21
N LYS A 118 5.94 9.66 -7.84
CA LYS A 118 5.14 10.30 -8.88
C LYS A 118 4.48 11.60 -8.38
N GLU A 119 3.90 11.61 -7.19
CA GLU A 119 3.25 12.79 -6.59
C GLU A 119 4.26 13.93 -6.34
N LYS A 120 5.47 13.62 -5.84
CA LYS A 120 6.52 14.61 -5.56
C LYS A 120 7.11 15.20 -6.83
N THR A 121 7.33 14.36 -7.86
CA THR A 121 8.10 14.75 -9.05
C THR A 121 7.22 15.16 -10.23
N ASN A 122 5.92 14.82 -10.17
CA ASN A 122 5.00 14.91 -11.32
C ASN A 122 5.56 14.24 -12.59
N ARG A 123 6.26 13.10 -12.40
CA ARG A 123 6.85 12.27 -13.46
C ARG A 123 6.36 10.84 -13.30
N PRO A 124 6.33 10.03 -14.37
CA PRO A 124 6.15 8.59 -14.25
C PRO A 124 7.20 8.03 -13.28
N ALA A 125 6.79 7.10 -12.43
CA ALA A 125 7.68 6.51 -11.45
C ALA A 125 7.56 4.98 -11.41
N VAL A 126 8.68 4.29 -11.28
CA VAL A 126 8.77 2.82 -11.13
C VAL A 126 9.61 2.50 -9.90
N VAL A 127 9.11 1.61 -9.06
CA VAL A 127 9.84 1.09 -7.91
C VAL A 127 9.85 -0.42 -7.96
N ILE A 128 11.04 -1.02 -7.79
CA ILE A 128 11.27 -2.46 -7.94
C ILE A 128 11.92 -2.99 -6.66
N GLY A 129 11.38 -4.08 -6.12
CA GLY A 129 12.04 -4.87 -5.08
C GLY A 129 12.56 -6.16 -5.68
N PHE A 130 13.80 -6.52 -5.38
CA PHE A 130 14.42 -7.75 -5.81
C PHE A 130 14.35 -8.83 -4.72
N ASP A 131 14.21 -10.07 -5.16
CA ASP A 131 14.37 -11.29 -4.39
C ASP A 131 15.30 -12.20 -5.20
N GLY A 132 16.57 -12.15 -4.93
CA GLY A 132 17.62 -12.73 -5.78
C GLY A 132 17.55 -12.14 -7.21
N ASP A 133 17.43 -13.00 -8.21
CA ASP A 133 17.40 -12.60 -9.62
C ASP A 133 16.00 -12.13 -10.10
N ILE A 134 15.00 -12.16 -9.23
CA ILE A 134 13.63 -11.81 -9.61
C ILE A 134 13.24 -10.44 -9.05
N GLY A 135 13.01 -9.48 -9.96
CA GLY A 135 12.48 -8.16 -9.61
C GLY A 135 10.95 -8.09 -9.74
N LYS A 136 10.27 -7.63 -8.69
CA LYS A 136 8.84 -7.29 -8.73
C LYS A 136 8.67 -5.78 -8.56
N GLY A 137 8.13 -5.13 -9.57
CA GLY A 137 7.98 -3.69 -9.58
C GLY A 137 6.55 -3.21 -9.70
N SER A 138 6.37 -1.91 -9.44
CA SER A 138 5.12 -1.21 -9.67
C SER A 138 5.40 0.15 -10.30
N GLY A 139 4.69 0.44 -11.40
CA GLY A 139 4.74 1.72 -12.08
C GLY A 139 3.54 2.60 -11.77
N ARG A 140 3.75 3.90 -11.75
CA ARG A 140 2.72 4.93 -11.66
C ARG A 140 2.96 6.00 -12.70
N SER A 141 1.96 6.27 -13.53
CA SER A 141 2.06 7.26 -14.59
C SER A 141 1.45 8.61 -14.19
N VAL A 142 1.70 9.61 -15.00
CA VAL A 142 1.04 10.92 -14.97
C VAL A 142 0.12 11.05 -16.18
N SER A 143 -0.79 12.03 -16.13
CA SER A 143 -1.70 12.30 -17.25
C SER A 143 -0.92 12.56 -18.55
N GLY A 144 -1.38 11.99 -19.64
CA GLY A 144 -0.77 12.14 -20.96
C GLY A 144 0.38 11.17 -21.28
N ILE A 145 0.79 10.32 -20.33
CA ILE A 145 1.83 9.29 -20.57
C ILE A 145 1.25 7.90 -20.34
N ASP A 146 1.28 7.06 -21.37
CA ASP A 146 0.94 5.63 -21.27
C ASP A 146 2.19 4.81 -20.92
N LEU A 147 2.44 4.68 -19.62
CA LEU A 147 3.57 3.91 -19.10
C LEU A 147 3.44 2.41 -19.44
N GLY A 148 2.21 1.89 -19.52
CA GLY A 148 1.97 0.48 -19.87
C GLY A 148 2.42 0.20 -21.30
N ALA A 149 2.00 1.02 -22.26
CA ALA A 149 2.43 0.91 -23.64
C ALA A 149 3.94 1.08 -23.80
N ALA A 150 4.56 2.02 -23.06
CA ALA A 150 6.00 2.21 -23.08
C ALA A 150 6.77 0.97 -22.59
N ILE A 151 6.31 0.31 -21.54
CA ILE A 151 6.89 -0.94 -21.04
C ILE A 151 6.74 -2.06 -22.06
N GLN A 152 5.55 -2.22 -22.65
CA GLN A 152 5.32 -3.24 -23.69
C GLN A 152 6.24 -3.05 -24.89
N LEU A 153 6.42 -1.81 -25.36
CA LEU A 153 7.34 -1.52 -26.46
C LEU A 153 8.80 -1.86 -26.11
N SER A 154 9.23 -1.62 -24.88
CA SER A 154 10.58 -1.96 -24.45
C SER A 154 10.85 -3.47 -24.45
N LEU A 155 9.82 -4.29 -24.14
CA LEU A 155 9.93 -5.75 -24.16
C LEU A 155 10.09 -6.34 -25.55
N ILE A 156 9.59 -5.66 -26.60
CA ILE A 156 9.72 -6.10 -28.00
C ILE A 156 11.15 -5.92 -28.51
N HIS A 157 11.91 -5.03 -27.89
CA HIS A 157 13.27 -4.70 -28.31
C HIS A 157 14.37 -5.43 -27.52
N ILE A 158 13.99 -6.28 -26.59
CA ILE A 158 14.89 -7.15 -25.82
C ILE A 158 14.95 -8.53 -26.46
#